data_786c83379b6e35446767bcd604e13c6f
#
_entry.id   786c83379b6e35446767bcd604e13c6f
#
_cell.length_a   1.000
_cell.length_b   1.000
_cell.length_c   1.000
_cell.angle_alpha   90.00
_cell.angle_beta   90.00
_cell.angle_gamma   90.00
#
_symmetry.space_group_name_H-M   'P 1'
#
loop_
_entity.id
_entity.type
_entity.pdbx_description
1 polymer ?
#
loop_
_entity_poly.entity_id
_entity_poly.type
_entity_poly.pdbx_seq_one_letter_code
_entity_poly.pdbx_strand_id
1 'polypeptide(L)'
;MQRKIIHIDCDCYYAALEMRDFPHLRGHPVAVGGQSSRSVLSTCNYEARAFGLHSAMPSRRAVALCPQVIIQPHRFEIYRAASEQMMAIFARYADLVEPLSLDEAYLDVSDSLWFGGSATLLAEHIRAEVF
;
A
#
# COMPACT_ATOMS: atom_id res chain seq x y z
N MET A 1 -22.67 1.93 23.59
CA MET A 1 -22.31 2.30 22.20
C MET A 1 -21.35 1.25 21.61
N GLN A 2 -21.63 0.78 20.43
CA GLN A 2 -20.77 -0.19 19.78
C GLN A 2 -19.56 0.51 19.15
N ARG A 3 -18.36 0.02 19.46
CA ARG A 3 -17.14 0.53 18.87
C ARG A 3 -16.97 -0.01 17.46
N LYS A 4 -16.67 0.88 16.50
CA LYS A 4 -16.47 0.53 15.10
C LYS A 4 -15.12 1.03 14.63
N ILE A 5 -14.27 0.11 14.22
CA ILE A 5 -12.91 0.41 13.75
C ILE A 5 -12.77 -0.13 12.33
N ILE A 6 -12.24 0.70 11.45
CA ILE A 6 -11.81 0.28 10.12
C ILE A 6 -10.29 0.22 10.10
N HIS A 7 -9.76 -0.93 9.73
CA HIS A 7 -8.33 -1.10 9.50
C HIS A 7 -8.07 -1.03 7.98
N ILE A 8 -7.22 -0.10 7.58
CA ILE A 8 -6.81 0.06 6.19
C ILE A 8 -5.35 -0.33 6.05
N ASP A 9 -5.09 -1.19 5.08
CA ASP A 9 -3.76 -1.65 4.72
C ASP A 9 -3.68 -1.72 3.20
N CYS A 10 -2.89 -0.84 2.60
CA CYS A 10 -2.77 -0.77 1.14
C CYS A 10 -1.87 -1.90 0.64
N ASP A 11 -2.38 -2.63 -0.32
CA ASP A 11 -1.69 -3.78 -0.87
C ASP A 11 -0.55 -3.36 -1.79
N CYS A 12 0.63 -3.96 -1.60
CA CYS A 12 1.87 -3.68 -2.34
C CYS A 12 2.08 -2.17 -2.63
N TYR A 13 1.95 -1.34 -1.59
CA TYR A 13 1.82 0.11 -1.69
C TYR A 13 2.90 0.78 -2.55
N TYR A 14 4.17 0.54 -2.24
CA TYR A 14 5.25 1.19 -3.00
C TYR A 14 5.27 0.73 -4.46
N ALA A 15 5.08 -0.56 -4.70
CA ALA A 15 5.02 -1.08 -6.05
C ALA A 15 3.82 -0.52 -6.82
N ALA A 16 2.68 -0.37 -6.17
CA ALA A 16 1.48 0.23 -6.76
C ALA A 16 1.73 1.67 -7.19
N LEU A 17 2.42 2.46 -6.37
CA LEU A 17 2.77 3.84 -6.71
C LEU A 17 3.76 3.91 -7.88
N GLU A 18 4.71 2.98 -7.94
CA GLU A 18 5.63 2.90 -9.07
C GLU A 18 4.89 2.58 -10.37
N MET A 19 3.94 1.65 -10.33
CA MET A 19 3.12 1.32 -11.50
C MET A 19 2.16 2.45 -11.88
N ARG A 20 1.72 3.26 -10.91
CA ARG A 20 0.91 4.46 -11.18
C ARG A 20 1.70 5.50 -11.96
N ASP A 21 2.93 5.79 -11.52
CA ASP A 21 3.76 6.85 -12.09
C ASP A 21 4.51 6.37 -13.35
N PHE A 22 4.74 5.08 -13.46
CA PHE A 22 5.41 4.46 -14.61
C PHE A 22 4.53 3.34 -15.18
N PRO A 23 3.49 3.69 -15.96
CA PRO A 23 2.50 2.70 -16.45
C PRO A 23 3.09 1.57 -17.27
N HIS A 24 4.27 1.75 -17.87
CA HIS A 24 4.94 0.67 -18.61
C HIS A 24 5.39 -0.49 -17.72
N LEU A 25 5.42 -0.29 -16.39
CA LEU A 25 5.73 -1.37 -15.44
C LEU A 25 4.55 -2.32 -15.23
N ARG A 26 3.34 -1.90 -15.56
CA ARG A 26 2.14 -2.70 -15.35
C ARG A 26 2.22 -3.99 -16.17
N GLY A 27 1.81 -5.10 -15.56
CA GLY A 27 1.87 -6.42 -16.19
C GLY A 27 3.23 -7.10 -16.13
N HIS A 28 4.23 -6.43 -15.58
CA HIS A 28 5.57 -6.99 -15.38
C HIS A 28 5.84 -7.26 -13.91
N PRO A 29 6.72 -8.23 -13.57
CA PRO A 29 7.16 -8.40 -12.19
C PRO A 29 7.95 -7.17 -11.74
N VAL A 30 7.45 -6.48 -10.72
CA VAL A 30 8.06 -5.25 -10.19
C VAL A 30 8.26 -5.40 -8.68
N ALA A 31 9.42 -5.00 -8.20
CA ALA A 31 9.73 -4.93 -6.79
C ALA A 31 10.31 -3.55 -6.47
N VAL A 32 10.22 -3.15 -5.22
CA VAL A 32 10.83 -1.92 -4.73
C VAL A 32 11.86 -2.29 -3.67
N GLY A 33 13.08 -1.84 -3.87
CA GLY A 33 14.18 -2.16 -2.97
C GLY A 33 15.51 -1.74 -3.54
N GLY A 34 16.58 -2.09 -2.83
CA GLY A 34 17.94 -1.86 -3.31
C GLY A 34 18.39 -2.95 -4.27
N GLN A 35 19.42 -2.65 -5.03
CA GLN A 35 20.00 -3.58 -6.00
C GLN A 35 21.37 -4.13 -5.57
N SER A 36 21.87 -3.72 -4.42
CA SER A 36 23.16 -4.23 -3.92
C SER A 36 23.02 -5.66 -3.42
N SER A 37 24.17 -6.34 -3.23
CA SER A 37 24.20 -7.71 -2.72
C SER A 37 23.65 -7.85 -1.29
N ARG A 38 23.56 -6.74 -0.56
CA ARG A 38 23.06 -6.69 0.82
C ARG A 38 21.66 -6.14 0.95
N SER A 39 21.07 -5.72 -0.17
CA SER A 39 19.73 -5.13 -0.16
C SER A 39 18.64 -6.19 -0.07
N VAL A 40 17.49 -5.77 0.45
CA VAL A 40 16.28 -6.58 0.49
C VAL A 40 15.15 -5.82 -0.19
N LEU A 41 14.11 -6.55 -0.59
CA LEU A 41 12.91 -5.96 -1.15
C LEU A 41 12.03 -5.40 -0.03
N SER A 42 11.47 -4.21 -0.24
CA SER A 42 10.43 -3.68 0.65
C SER A 42 9.07 -4.26 0.31
N THR A 43 8.78 -4.37 -0.97
CA THR A 43 7.52 -4.94 -1.47
C THR A 43 7.67 -5.37 -2.93
N CYS A 44 6.67 -6.07 -3.43
CA CYS A 44 6.60 -6.44 -4.84
C CYS A 44 5.14 -6.57 -5.26
N ASN A 45 4.87 -6.46 -6.56
CA ASN A 45 3.53 -6.61 -7.10
C ASN A 45 3.13 -8.09 -7.21
N TYR A 46 1.89 -8.34 -7.62
CA TYR A 46 1.37 -9.72 -7.72
C TYR A 46 2.08 -10.53 -8.79
N GLU A 47 2.48 -9.92 -9.89
CA GLU A 47 3.24 -10.58 -10.95
C GLU A 47 4.57 -11.12 -10.41
N ALA A 48 5.25 -10.35 -9.57
CA ALA A 48 6.48 -10.81 -8.91
C ALA A 48 6.20 -11.90 -7.88
N ARG A 49 5.10 -11.77 -7.13
CA ARG A 49 4.71 -12.77 -6.12
C ARG A 49 4.44 -14.13 -6.74
N ALA A 50 3.96 -14.17 -7.97
CA ALA A 50 3.74 -15.42 -8.70
C ALA A 50 5.04 -16.21 -8.91
N PHE A 51 6.19 -15.55 -8.92
CA PHE A 51 7.52 -16.18 -8.99
C PHE A 51 8.10 -16.51 -7.61
N GLY A 52 7.35 -16.26 -6.54
CA GLY A 52 7.80 -16.55 -5.17
C GLY A 52 8.47 -15.38 -4.47
N LEU A 53 8.50 -14.19 -5.07
CA LEU A 53 9.06 -13.01 -4.43
C LEU A 53 8.15 -12.49 -3.31
N HIS A 54 8.74 -11.89 -2.27
CA HIS A 54 8.01 -11.36 -1.12
C HIS A 54 8.82 -10.26 -0.41
N SER A 55 8.16 -9.53 0.47
CA SER A 55 8.80 -8.53 1.33
C SER A 55 9.93 -9.15 2.14
N ALA A 56 10.97 -8.39 2.36
CA ALA A 56 12.17 -8.77 3.09
C ALA A 56 13.04 -9.82 2.39
N MET A 57 12.67 -10.27 1.19
CA MET A 57 13.51 -11.17 0.41
C MET A 57 14.78 -10.44 -0.03
N PRO A 58 15.96 -11.07 0.08
CA PRO A 58 17.16 -10.47 -0.48
C PRO A 58 17.02 -10.24 -1.99
N SER A 59 17.43 -9.07 -2.44
CA SER A 59 17.32 -8.69 -3.88
C SER A 59 18.06 -9.68 -4.77
N ARG A 60 19.17 -10.18 -4.31
CA ARG A 60 19.96 -11.20 -5.00
C ARG A 60 19.16 -12.48 -5.26
N ARG A 61 18.39 -12.93 -4.26
CA ARG A 61 17.53 -14.11 -4.39
C ARG A 61 16.35 -13.83 -5.33
N ALA A 62 15.79 -12.62 -5.27
CA ALA A 62 14.69 -12.22 -6.13
C ALA A 62 15.10 -12.31 -7.61
N VAL A 63 16.27 -11.81 -7.96
CA VAL A 63 16.79 -11.88 -9.33
C VAL A 63 17.03 -13.33 -9.76
N ALA A 64 17.46 -14.20 -8.84
CA ALA A 64 17.65 -15.61 -9.15
C ALA A 64 16.33 -16.33 -9.44
N LEU A 65 15.26 -16.02 -8.67
CA LEU A 65 13.93 -16.61 -8.86
C LEU A 65 13.18 -16.03 -10.06
N CYS A 66 13.38 -14.74 -10.34
CA CYS A 66 12.69 -14.01 -11.40
C CYS A 66 13.70 -13.11 -12.11
N PRO A 67 14.44 -13.64 -13.09
CA PRO A 67 15.48 -12.85 -13.81
C PRO A 67 14.92 -11.60 -14.50
N GLN A 68 13.64 -11.60 -14.86
CA GLN A 68 12.98 -10.47 -15.52
C GLN A 68 12.42 -9.42 -14.54
N VAL A 69 12.62 -9.59 -13.22
CA VAL A 69 12.09 -8.65 -12.25
C VAL A 69 12.71 -7.27 -12.43
N ILE A 70 11.86 -6.24 -12.38
CA ILE A 70 12.29 -4.85 -12.40
C ILE A 70 12.33 -4.36 -10.96
N ILE A 71 13.51 -4.04 -10.44
CA ILE A 71 13.67 -3.55 -9.08
C ILE A 71 13.80 -2.03 -9.14
N GLN A 72 12.77 -1.33 -8.66
CA GLN A 72 12.72 0.13 -8.59
C GLN A 72 13.33 0.61 -7.27
N PRO A 73 14.14 1.68 -7.29
CA PRO A 73 14.63 2.28 -6.05
C PRO A 73 13.48 2.94 -5.29
N HIS A 74 13.65 3.10 -3.98
CA HIS A 74 12.68 3.81 -3.15
C HIS A 74 12.59 5.28 -3.54
N ARG A 75 11.36 5.79 -3.60
CA ARG A 75 11.05 7.22 -3.77
C ARG A 75 10.21 7.68 -2.59
N PHE A 76 10.81 7.74 -1.41
CA PHE A 76 10.10 7.98 -0.16
C PHE A 76 9.32 9.30 -0.13
N GLU A 77 9.81 10.36 -0.80
CA GLU A 77 9.08 11.62 -0.90
C GLU A 77 7.75 11.47 -1.63
N ILE A 78 7.70 10.62 -2.65
CA ILE A 78 6.47 10.30 -3.38
C ILE A 78 5.55 9.46 -2.51
N TYR A 79 6.10 8.47 -1.82
CA TYR A 79 5.32 7.59 -0.95
C TYR A 79 4.70 8.34 0.23
N ARG A 80 5.46 9.28 0.81
CA ARG A 80 4.96 10.15 1.88
C ARG A 80 3.89 11.10 1.39
N ALA A 81 4.07 11.73 0.22
CA ALA A 81 3.06 12.62 -0.34
C ALA A 81 1.74 11.90 -0.61
N ALA A 82 1.79 10.70 -1.18
CA ALA A 82 0.60 9.89 -1.41
C ALA A 82 -0.06 9.46 -0.10
N SER A 83 0.73 9.12 0.92
CA SER A 83 0.23 8.78 2.24
C SER A 83 -0.50 9.96 2.88
N GLU A 84 0.04 11.16 2.78
CA GLU A 84 -0.61 12.37 3.29
C GLU A 84 -1.97 12.60 2.64
N GLN A 85 -2.08 12.39 1.34
CA GLN A 85 -3.35 12.47 0.61
C GLN A 85 -4.36 11.43 1.10
N MET A 86 -3.93 10.19 1.31
CA MET A 86 -4.79 9.14 1.86
C MET A 86 -5.26 9.47 3.27
N MET A 87 -4.36 9.93 4.14
CA MET A 87 -4.71 10.28 5.52
C MET A 87 -5.69 11.44 5.56
N ALA A 88 -5.57 12.40 4.63
CA ALA A 88 -6.54 13.48 4.50
C ALA A 88 -7.92 12.97 4.10
N ILE A 89 -8.00 11.96 3.23
CA ILE A 89 -9.26 11.31 2.87
C ILE A 89 -9.86 10.63 4.10
N PHE A 90 -9.06 9.86 4.84
CA PHE A 90 -9.53 9.17 6.05
C PHE A 90 -10.08 10.15 7.09
N ALA A 91 -9.42 11.30 7.27
CA ALA A 91 -9.84 12.31 8.24
C ALA A 91 -11.21 12.93 7.93
N ARG A 92 -11.68 12.84 6.67
CA ARG A 92 -13.02 13.29 6.30
C ARG A 92 -14.12 12.38 6.83
N TYR A 93 -13.80 11.11 7.10
CA TYR A 93 -14.80 10.09 7.44
C TYR A 93 -14.66 9.53 8.85
N ALA A 94 -13.55 9.78 9.51
CA ALA A 94 -13.27 9.26 10.85
C ALA A 94 -12.95 10.37 11.83
N ASP A 95 -13.45 10.26 13.05
CA ASP A 95 -13.14 11.23 14.11
C ASP A 95 -11.70 11.08 14.59
N LEU A 96 -11.20 9.86 14.57
CA LEU A 96 -9.84 9.56 14.98
C LEU A 96 -9.18 8.66 13.93
N VAL A 97 -8.04 9.11 13.45
CA VAL A 97 -7.19 8.35 12.52
C VAL A 97 -5.89 8.05 13.23
N GLU A 98 -5.53 6.77 13.33
CA GLU A 98 -4.27 6.33 13.92
C GLU A 98 -3.39 5.73 12.83
N PRO A 99 -2.45 6.51 12.26
CA PRO A 99 -1.51 5.98 11.28
C PRO A 99 -0.54 4.99 11.93
N LEU A 100 -0.37 3.83 11.31
CA LEU A 100 0.59 2.81 11.75
C LEU A 100 1.84 2.84 10.90
N SER A 101 1.70 3.16 9.62
CA SER A 101 2.78 3.32 8.66
C SER A 101 2.28 4.21 7.51
N LEU A 102 3.05 4.36 6.44
CA LEU A 102 2.64 5.19 5.29
C LEU A 102 1.37 4.67 4.61
N ASP A 103 1.14 3.36 4.64
CA ASP A 103 0.05 2.71 3.92
C ASP A 103 -0.96 2.01 4.82
N GLU A 104 -0.91 2.26 6.13
CA GLU A 104 -1.73 1.53 7.10
C GLU A 104 -2.23 2.45 8.20
N ALA A 105 -3.51 2.36 8.51
CA ALA A 105 -4.12 3.14 9.57
C ALA A 105 -5.34 2.45 10.17
N TYR A 106 -5.62 2.75 11.42
CA TYR A 106 -6.90 2.47 12.05
C TYR A 106 -7.76 3.72 12.02
N LEU A 107 -9.04 3.56 11.68
CA LEU A 107 -10.03 4.62 11.67
C LEU A 107 -11.11 4.31 12.70
N ASP A 108 -11.30 5.22 13.67
CA ASP A 108 -12.42 5.10 14.59
C ASP A 108 -13.62 5.81 13.99
N VAL A 109 -14.62 5.03 13.61
CA VAL A 109 -15.86 5.51 12.97
C VAL A 109 -17.08 5.20 13.85
N SER A 110 -16.86 5.00 15.16
CA SER A 110 -17.91 4.61 16.09
C SER A 110 -19.07 5.59 16.11
N ASP A 111 -18.79 6.89 16.01
CA ASP A 111 -19.80 7.96 16.04
C ASP A 111 -20.21 8.43 14.63
N SER A 112 -19.73 7.77 13.58
CA SER A 112 -20.02 8.17 12.21
C SER A 112 -21.49 7.92 11.86
N LEU A 113 -22.10 8.90 11.19
CA LEU A 113 -23.44 8.80 10.64
C LEU A 113 -23.43 8.49 9.13
N TRP A 114 -22.23 8.38 8.54
CA TRP A 114 -22.09 8.04 7.14
C TRP A 114 -22.73 6.68 6.84
N PHE A 115 -23.49 6.60 5.76
CA PHE A 115 -24.15 5.36 5.33
C PHE A 115 -25.02 4.72 6.41
N GLY A 116 -25.73 5.54 7.20
CA GLY A 116 -26.59 5.06 8.28
C GLY A 116 -25.84 4.40 9.43
N GLY A 117 -24.56 4.73 9.59
CA GLY A 117 -23.72 4.18 10.64
C GLY A 117 -23.06 2.84 10.29
N SER A 118 -23.17 2.37 9.04
CA SER A 118 -22.54 1.12 8.60
C SER A 118 -21.05 1.33 8.34
N ALA A 119 -20.20 0.71 9.16
CA ALA A 119 -18.75 0.74 8.97
C ALA A 119 -18.34 0.02 7.67
N THR A 120 -19.02 -1.05 7.31
CA THR A 120 -18.74 -1.79 6.07
C THR A 120 -18.97 -0.94 4.83
N LEU A 121 -20.12 -0.27 4.73
CA LEU A 121 -20.41 0.60 3.60
C LEU A 121 -19.46 1.78 3.53
N LEU A 122 -19.10 2.34 4.68
CA LEU A 122 -18.13 3.43 4.77
C LEU A 122 -16.76 2.98 4.30
N ALA A 123 -16.32 1.80 4.71
CA ALA A 123 -15.04 1.24 4.29
C ALA A 123 -14.99 1.04 2.77
N GLU A 124 -16.08 0.53 2.17
CA GLU A 124 -16.17 0.36 0.72
C GLU A 124 -16.08 1.71 -0.01
N HIS A 125 -16.73 2.74 0.52
CA HIS A 125 -16.69 4.09 -0.04
C HIS A 125 -15.29 4.68 0.04
N ILE A 126 -14.62 4.57 1.18
CA ILE A 126 -13.24 5.06 1.37
C ILE A 126 -12.30 4.35 0.40
N ARG A 127 -12.43 3.05 0.28
CA ARG A 127 -11.63 2.25 -0.65
C ARG A 127 -11.79 2.73 -2.09
N ALA A 128 -13.00 3.01 -2.52
CA ALA A 128 -13.27 3.53 -3.86
C ALA A 128 -12.66 4.90 -4.08
N GLU A 129 -12.64 5.77 -3.04
CA GLU A 129 -12.08 7.12 -3.13
C GLU A 129 -10.55 7.12 -3.17
N VAL A 130 -9.91 6.17 -2.47
CA VAL A 130 -8.45 6.03 -2.46
C VAL A 130 -7.94 5.37 -3.75
N PHE A 131 -8.66 4.42 -4.28
CA PHE A 131 -8.34 3.66 -5.48
C PHE A 131 -9.32 3.98 -6.60
#